data_4b29118ab6a8d693eb1839bfa75bfb12
#
_entry.id   4b29118ab6a8d693eb1839bfa75bfb12
#
_cell.length_a   1.000
_cell.length_b   1.000
_cell.length_c   1.000
_cell.angle_alpha   90.00
_cell.angle_beta   90.00
_cell.angle_gamma   90.00
#
_symmetry.space_group_name_H-M   'P 1'
#
loop_
_entity.id
_entity.type
_entity.pdbx_description
1 polymer ?
#
loop_
_entity_poly.entity_id
_entity_poly.type
_entity_poly.pdbx_seq_one_letter_code
_entity_poly.pdbx_strand_id
1 'polypeptide(L)'
;IFRKKIELKKINKFLYSFLFLFILSPSLYLGVSVVDQTKRTDYPGKEISRLVQNKWNDNFVNEIKVVIGDEWSAGNLSYHLSSRPKWFNTLKDNSSTISKDQGVIYAGNPKVLKKICPGVFGEIRPIGYCMIGKR
;
A
#
# COMPACT_ATOMS: atom_id res chain seq x y z
N ILE A 1 23.12 21.47 -44.20
CA ILE A 1 21.73 21.10 -43.80
C ILE A 1 21.35 19.88 -44.60
N PHE A 2 21.46 18.68 -44.00
CA PHE A 2 21.12 17.41 -44.64
C PHE A 2 19.61 17.22 -44.66
N ARG A 3 18.92 17.54 -45.76
CA ARG A 3 17.58 17.05 -46.07
C ARG A 3 17.66 15.58 -46.47
N LYS A 4 17.66 14.65 -45.53
CA LYS A 4 17.35 13.25 -45.82
C LYS A 4 15.93 13.17 -46.34
N LYS A 5 15.73 12.79 -47.60
CA LYS A 5 14.41 12.42 -48.14
C LYS A 5 13.88 11.26 -47.29
N ILE A 6 12.83 11.49 -46.53
CA ILE A 6 12.16 10.46 -45.75
C ILE A 6 11.37 9.61 -46.74
N GLU A 7 11.72 8.35 -46.88
CA GLU A 7 11.02 7.41 -47.76
C GLU A 7 9.67 7.07 -47.18
N LEU A 8 8.57 7.49 -47.80
CA LEU A 8 7.19 7.26 -47.38
C LEU A 8 6.90 5.78 -47.05
N LYS A 9 7.54 4.85 -47.79
CA LYS A 9 7.40 3.41 -47.52
C LYS A 9 7.93 2.97 -46.14
N LYS A 10 8.95 3.65 -45.62
CA LYS A 10 9.51 3.41 -44.28
C LYS A 10 8.63 4.02 -43.22
N ILE A 11 7.99 5.16 -43.49
CA ILE A 11 7.03 5.79 -42.59
C ILE A 11 5.79 4.91 -42.36
N ASN A 12 5.26 4.29 -43.40
CA ASN A 12 4.11 3.39 -43.24
C ASN A 12 4.44 2.18 -42.37
N LYS A 13 5.61 1.57 -42.54
CA LYS A 13 6.06 0.48 -41.68
C LYS A 13 6.20 0.92 -40.24
N PHE A 14 6.75 2.09 -39.97
CA PHE A 14 6.86 2.67 -38.65
C PHE A 14 5.47 2.94 -38.04
N LEU A 15 4.55 3.51 -38.80
CA LEU A 15 3.18 3.77 -38.36
C LEU A 15 2.45 2.49 -38.00
N TYR A 16 2.53 1.44 -38.79
CA TYR A 16 1.93 0.14 -38.47
C TYR A 16 2.52 -0.48 -37.22
N SER A 17 3.84 -0.45 -37.07
CA SER A 17 4.52 -0.96 -35.87
C SER A 17 4.14 -0.16 -34.63
N PHE A 18 4.08 1.17 -34.74
CA PHE A 18 3.67 2.06 -33.68
C PHE A 18 2.21 1.80 -33.26
N LEU A 19 1.29 1.72 -34.22
CA LEU A 19 -0.12 1.46 -33.96
C LEU A 19 -0.33 0.08 -33.32
N PHE A 20 0.42 -0.93 -33.79
CA PHE A 20 0.38 -2.25 -33.18
C PHE A 20 0.82 -2.23 -31.72
N LEU A 21 1.94 -1.60 -31.39
CA LEU A 21 2.42 -1.47 -30.03
C LEU A 21 1.49 -0.63 -29.16
N PHE A 22 0.90 0.42 -29.73
CA PHE A 22 -0.05 1.29 -29.04
C PHE A 22 -1.32 0.55 -28.62
N ILE A 23 -1.81 -0.37 -29.46
CA ILE A 23 -2.97 -1.21 -29.14
C ILE A 23 -2.58 -2.39 -28.25
N LEU A 24 -1.41 -3.00 -28.49
CA LEU A 24 -0.94 -4.17 -27.77
C LEU A 24 -0.70 -3.85 -26.27
N SER A 25 -0.08 -2.71 -25.98
CA SER A 25 0.25 -2.31 -24.61
C SER A 25 -0.97 -2.24 -23.67
N PRO A 26 -2.04 -1.51 -23.98
CA PRO A 26 -3.24 -1.49 -23.14
C PRO A 26 -3.96 -2.84 -23.10
N SER A 27 -3.92 -3.61 -24.20
CA SER A 27 -4.55 -4.92 -24.24
C SER A 27 -3.86 -5.94 -23.33
N LEU A 28 -2.53 -5.93 -23.29
CA LEU A 28 -1.75 -6.74 -22.34
C LEU A 28 -2.02 -6.30 -20.89
N TYR A 29 -2.06 -5.00 -20.65
CA TYR A 29 -2.39 -4.48 -19.32
C TYR A 29 -3.78 -4.92 -18.85
N LEU A 30 -4.77 -4.84 -19.73
CA LEU A 30 -6.13 -5.32 -19.45
C LEU A 30 -6.14 -6.83 -19.18
N GLY A 31 -5.43 -7.63 -19.97
CA GLY A 31 -5.31 -9.08 -19.78
C GLY A 31 -4.69 -9.44 -18.43
N VAL A 32 -3.56 -8.85 -18.10
CA VAL A 32 -2.93 -9.01 -16.77
C VAL A 32 -3.84 -8.49 -15.68
N SER A 33 -4.59 -7.41 -15.96
CA SER A 33 -5.52 -6.79 -15.02
C SER A 33 -6.70 -7.69 -14.62
N VAL A 34 -7.18 -8.51 -15.49
CA VAL A 34 -8.28 -9.45 -15.21
C VAL A 34 -7.77 -10.68 -14.45
N VAL A 35 -6.55 -11.12 -14.72
CA VAL A 35 -5.98 -12.34 -14.12
C VAL A 35 -5.40 -12.10 -12.72
N ASP A 36 -4.76 -10.97 -12.51
CA ASP A 36 -4.14 -10.64 -11.22
C ASP A 36 -5.07 -9.82 -10.33
N GLN A 37 -5.70 -10.48 -9.37
CA GLN A 37 -6.59 -9.87 -8.37
C GLN A 37 -5.85 -9.23 -7.19
N THR A 38 -4.50 -9.27 -7.17
CA THR A 38 -3.68 -8.76 -6.06
C THR A 38 -3.09 -7.38 -6.31
N LYS A 39 -3.67 -6.62 -7.22
CA LYS A 39 -3.13 -5.32 -7.62
C LYS A 39 -3.13 -4.29 -6.52
N ARG A 40 -2.06 -3.53 -6.49
CA ARG A 40 -1.94 -2.36 -5.61
C ARG A 40 -3.03 -1.30 -5.85
N THR A 41 -3.57 -1.21 -7.08
CA THR A 41 -4.66 -0.29 -7.44
C THR A 41 -5.99 -0.64 -6.78
N ASP A 42 -6.21 -1.90 -6.45
CA ASP A 42 -7.47 -2.40 -5.86
C ASP A 42 -7.34 -2.62 -4.35
N TYR A 43 -6.32 -2.03 -3.74
CA TYR A 43 -6.09 -2.14 -2.29
C TYR A 43 -7.25 -1.49 -1.50
N PRO A 44 -8.02 -2.28 -0.73
CA PRO A 44 -9.20 -1.80 -0.03
C PRO A 44 -8.84 -1.04 1.26
N GLY A 45 -8.00 -0.01 1.16
CA GLY A 45 -7.43 0.71 2.30
C GLY A 45 -8.46 1.28 3.27
N LYS A 46 -9.57 1.81 2.76
CA LYS A 46 -10.66 2.34 3.56
C LYS A 46 -11.37 1.26 4.38
N GLU A 47 -11.62 0.11 3.77
CA GLU A 47 -12.28 -1.01 4.45
C GLU A 47 -11.38 -1.64 5.51
N ILE A 48 -10.11 -1.87 5.16
CA ILE A 48 -9.09 -2.36 6.10
C ILE A 48 -8.99 -1.43 7.31
N SER A 49 -8.91 -0.12 7.08
CA SER A 49 -8.81 0.87 8.16
C SER A 49 -10.03 0.87 9.06
N ARG A 50 -11.23 0.71 8.51
CA ARG A 50 -12.47 0.57 9.27
C ARG A 50 -12.45 -0.67 10.17
N LEU A 51 -12.03 -1.80 9.63
CA LEU A 51 -11.94 -3.05 10.39
C LEU A 51 -10.88 -2.97 11.50
N VAL A 52 -9.72 -2.38 11.20
CA VAL A 52 -8.65 -2.13 12.18
C VAL A 52 -9.14 -1.19 13.28
N GLN A 53 -9.84 -0.10 12.93
CA GLN A 53 -10.40 0.83 13.90
C GLN A 53 -11.41 0.16 14.84
N ASN A 54 -12.29 -0.68 14.30
CA ASN A 54 -13.25 -1.44 15.12
C ASN A 54 -12.51 -2.36 16.10
N LYS A 55 -11.51 -3.11 15.62
CA LYS A 55 -10.68 -3.96 16.48
C LYS A 55 -9.89 -3.18 17.51
N TRP A 56 -9.44 -1.97 17.19
CA TRP A 56 -8.83 -1.09 18.17
C TRP A 56 -9.79 -0.72 19.28
N ASN A 57 -10.98 -0.25 18.93
CA ASN A 57 -12.00 0.18 19.87
C ASN A 57 -12.50 -0.96 20.78
N ASP A 58 -12.48 -2.21 20.28
CA ASP A 58 -12.82 -3.40 21.07
C ASP A 58 -11.76 -3.75 22.13
N ASN A 59 -10.50 -3.32 21.94
CA ASN A 59 -9.39 -3.75 22.80
C ASN A 59 -8.77 -2.63 23.63
N PHE A 60 -8.92 -1.36 23.21
CA PHE A 60 -8.22 -0.22 23.79
C PHE A 60 -9.14 0.99 23.96
N VAL A 61 -8.87 1.79 25.00
CA VAL A 61 -9.63 3.01 25.31
C VAL A 61 -8.99 4.29 24.79
N ASN A 62 -7.70 4.24 24.48
CA ASN A 62 -6.95 5.39 23.97
C ASN A 62 -7.01 5.49 22.45
N GLU A 63 -6.76 6.69 21.95
CA GLU A 63 -6.72 6.98 20.51
C GLU A 63 -5.44 6.46 19.84
N ILE A 64 -5.55 6.05 18.57
CA ILE A 64 -4.41 5.68 17.75
C ILE A 64 -3.67 6.95 17.35
N LYS A 65 -2.43 7.13 17.80
CA LYS A 65 -1.60 8.30 17.46
C LYS A 65 -0.49 8.01 16.49
N VAL A 66 -0.08 6.74 16.39
CA VAL A 66 1.08 6.34 15.59
C VAL A 66 0.79 5.07 14.82
N VAL A 67 1.19 5.04 13.55
CA VAL A 67 1.24 3.83 12.72
C VAL A 67 2.65 3.64 12.20
N ILE A 68 3.21 2.46 12.37
CA ILE A 68 4.58 2.11 12.00
C ILE A 68 4.57 0.99 10.98
N GLY A 69 5.32 1.13 9.92
CA GLY A 69 5.48 0.08 8.90
C GLY A 69 5.85 0.65 7.54
N ASP A 70 5.74 -0.20 6.53
CA ASP A 70 6.02 0.19 5.16
C ASP A 70 5.01 1.22 4.63
N GLU A 71 5.44 1.94 3.60
CA GLU A 71 4.65 3.02 2.97
C GLU A 71 3.29 2.55 2.48
N TRP A 72 3.21 1.32 2.00
CA TRP A 72 1.98 0.79 1.43
C TRP A 72 0.96 0.36 2.50
N SER A 73 1.38 -0.48 3.45
CA SER A 73 0.49 -0.99 4.50
C SER A 73 0.18 0.06 5.55
N ALA A 74 1.23 0.64 6.16
CA ALA A 74 1.10 1.58 7.26
C ALA A 74 0.71 2.99 6.79
N GLY A 75 1.22 3.43 5.63
CA GLY A 75 0.86 4.72 5.05
C GLY A 75 -0.62 4.79 4.67
N ASN A 76 -1.15 3.78 3.97
CA ASN A 76 -2.58 3.71 3.66
C ASN A 76 -3.44 3.62 4.92
N LEU A 77 -3.02 2.82 5.92
CA LEU A 77 -3.72 2.70 7.17
C LEU A 77 -3.81 4.04 7.91
N SER A 78 -2.68 4.74 8.04
CA SER A 78 -2.59 6.08 8.63
C SER A 78 -3.50 7.10 7.93
N TYR A 79 -3.54 7.04 6.59
CA TYR A 79 -4.36 7.96 5.79
C TYR A 79 -5.86 7.76 5.99
N HIS A 80 -6.32 6.52 6.15
CA HIS A 80 -7.73 6.19 6.22
C HIS A 80 -8.29 6.06 7.64
N LEU A 81 -7.46 5.93 8.68
CA LEU A 81 -7.91 5.91 10.08
C LEU A 81 -8.53 7.25 10.47
N SER A 82 -9.58 7.22 11.30
CA SER A 82 -10.32 8.42 11.73
C SER A 82 -9.47 9.40 12.51
N SER A 83 -8.56 8.90 13.35
CA SER A 83 -7.66 9.71 14.18
C SER A 83 -6.51 10.35 13.38
N ARG A 84 -6.32 9.99 12.09
CA ARG A 84 -5.21 10.49 11.26
C ARG A 84 -3.85 10.37 11.96
N PRO A 85 -3.47 9.17 12.43
CA PRO A 85 -2.26 8.97 13.18
C PRO A 85 -1.02 9.30 12.37
N LYS A 86 0.06 9.68 13.04
CA LYS A 86 1.34 9.95 12.40
C LYS A 86 1.95 8.64 11.89
N TRP A 87 2.33 8.60 10.62
CA TRP A 87 3.02 7.47 10.03
C TRP A 87 4.54 7.57 10.20
N PHE A 88 5.16 6.44 10.58
CA PHE A 88 6.61 6.27 10.64
C PHE A 88 7.04 5.07 9.80
N ASN A 89 8.02 5.30 8.94
CA ASN A 89 8.64 4.23 8.17
C ASN A 89 9.73 3.55 9.02
N THR A 90 9.59 2.25 9.25
CA THR A 90 10.55 1.45 10.04
C THR A 90 11.98 1.49 9.50
N LEU A 91 12.17 1.78 8.21
CA LEU A 91 13.47 1.83 7.56
C LEU A 91 14.15 3.23 7.62
N LYS A 92 13.38 4.28 7.88
CA LYS A 92 13.86 5.67 7.76
C LYS A 92 13.77 6.46 9.06
N ASP A 93 12.87 6.10 9.94
CA ASP A 93 12.56 6.89 11.12
C ASP A 93 13.04 6.17 12.40
N ASN A 94 13.78 6.88 13.24
CA ASN A 94 14.17 6.38 14.57
C ASN A 94 12.94 6.29 15.47
N SER A 95 12.46 5.08 15.71
CA SER A 95 11.30 4.77 16.56
C SER A 95 11.56 4.96 18.08
N SER A 96 12.71 5.48 18.47
CA SER A 96 13.15 5.59 19.87
C SER A 96 12.32 6.56 20.74
N THR A 97 11.42 7.35 20.14
CA THR A 97 10.61 8.37 20.83
C THR A 97 9.15 7.94 21.07
N ILE A 98 8.80 6.71 20.72
CA ILE A 98 7.38 6.28 20.75
C ILE A 98 7.07 5.65 22.10
N SER A 99 6.28 6.36 22.92
CA SER A 99 5.76 5.84 24.20
C SER A 99 4.63 4.82 23.94
N LYS A 100 4.63 3.72 24.68
CA LYS A 100 3.56 2.68 24.60
C LYS A 100 2.18 3.22 24.96
N ASP A 101 2.10 4.35 25.68
CA ASP A 101 0.83 5.00 26.06
C ASP A 101 0.17 5.77 24.92
N GLN A 102 0.86 5.94 23.80
CA GLN A 102 0.38 6.76 22.68
C GLN A 102 -0.59 6.08 21.73
N GLY A 103 -0.85 4.79 21.89
CA GLY A 103 -1.66 4.05 20.92
C GLY A 103 -0.90 3.86 19.59
N VAL A 104 -0.30 2.70 19.44
CA VAL A 104 0.60 2.39 18.33
C VAL A 104 0.07 1.18 17.56
N ILE A 105 0.08 1.27 16.23
CA ILE A 105 -0.18 0.14 15.33
C ILE A 105 1.06 -0.10 14.47
N TYR A 106 1.57 -1.32 14.51
CA TYR A 106 2.53 -1.81 13.51
C TYR A 106 1.76 -2.50 12.40
N ALA A 107 2.00 -2.11 11.14
CA ALA A 107 1.35 -2.69 9.97
C ALA A 107 2.38 -3.17 8.95
N GLY A 108 2.14 -4.34 8.36
CA GLY A 108 3.05 -4.92 7.38
C GLY A 108 2.82 -6.41 7.14
N ASN A 109 3.89 -7.14 6.85
CA ASN A 109 3.81 -8.57 6.55
C ASN A 109 3.31 -9.38 7.77
N PRO A 110 2.17 -10.11 7.65
CA PRO A 110 1.57 -10.82 8.78
C PRO A 110 2.47 -11.93 9.33
N LYS A 111 3.26 -12.61 8.50
CA LYS A 111 4.18 -13.67 8.95
C LYS A 111 5.28 -13.14 9.86
N VAL A 112 5.75 -11.92 9.60
CA VAL A 112 6.78 -11.25 10.41
C VAL A 112 6.16 -10.72 11.69
N LEU A 113 5.08 -9.96 11.59
CA LEU A 113 4.42 -9.34 12.73
C LEU A 113 3.91 -10.35 13.76
N LYS A 114 3.40 -11.51 13.31
CA LYS A 114 2.96 -12.59 14.21
C LYS A 114 4.06 -13.08 15.16
N LYS A 115 5.33 -13.06 14.70
CA LYS A 115 6.47 -13.52 15.51
C LYS A 115 6.98 -12.48 16.51
N ILE A 116 6.81 -11.19 16.20
CA ILE A 116 7.44 -10.10 16.97
C ILE A 116 6.44 -9.21 17.69
N CYS A 117 5.13 -9.43 17.53
CA CYS A 117 4.11 -8.59 18.12
C CYS A 117 4.07 -8.71 19.64
N PRO A 118 4.33 -7.63 20.40
CA PRO A 118 4.21 -7.62 21.85
C PRO A 118 2.79 -7.29 22.35
N GLY A 119 1.86 -7.04 21.45
CA GLY A 119 0.50 -6.60 21.75
C GLY A 119 -0.57 -7.51 21.15
N VAL A 120 -1.65 -6.92 20.66
CA VAL A 120 -2.76 -7.64 20.01
C VAL A 120 -2.45 -7.79 18.53
N PHE A 121 -2.13 -9.01 18.11
CA PHE A 121 -1.93 -9.34 16.69
C PHE A 121 -3.26 -9.62 16.00
N GLY A 122 -3.39 -9.16 14.76
CA GLY A 122 -4.47 -9.53 13.86
C GLY A 122 -4.01 -9.49 12.40
N GLU A 123 -4.83 -10.09 11.55
CA GLU A 123 -4.60 -10.15 10.12
C GLU A 123 -5.88 -9.78 9.38
N ILE A 124 -5.76 -8.83 8.45
CA ILE A 124 -6.80 -8.48 7.47
C ILE A 124 -6.11 -8.45 6.12
N ARG A 125 -6.34 -9.47 5.30
CA ARG A 125 -5.66 -9.59 4.01
C ARG A 125 -5.79 -8.31 3.18
N PRO A 126 -4.68 -7.79 2.65
CA PRO A 126 -3.36 -8.42 2.53
C PRO A 126 -2.36 -8.08 3.66
N ILE A 127 -2.76 -7.35 4.72
CA ILE A 127 -1.87 -6.89 5.79
C ILE A 127 -2.04 -7.63 7.10
N GLY A 128 -0.92 -7.72 7.87
CA GLY A 128 -0.95 -7.98 9.30
C GLY A 128 -0.86 -6.68 10.09
N TYR A 129 -1.36 -6.68 11.31
CA TYR A 129 -1.21 -5.57 12.24
C TYR A 129 -0.95 -6.06 13.67
N CYS A 130 -0.23 -5.25 14.41
CA CYS A 130 0.02 -5.44 15.84
C CYS A 130 -0.34 -4.15 16.58
N MET A 131 -1.25 -4.24 17.51
CA MET A 131 -1.80 -3.11 18.25
C MET A 131 -1.22 -3.04 19.65
N ILE A 132 -0.79 -1.86 20.07
CA ILE A 132 -0.29 -1.58 21.43
C ILE A 132 -0.99 -0.32 21.93
N GLY A 133 -1.80 -0.47 22.95
CA GLY A 133 -2.58 0.63 23.52
C GLY A 133 -2.88 0.42 25.00
N LYS A 134 -3.58 1.39 25.59
CA LYS A 134 -4.05 1.34 26.95
C LYS A 134 -5.42 0.62 27.00
N ARG A 135 -5.49 -0.40 27.83
CA ARG A 135 -6.75 -1.13 28.12
C ARG A 135 -7.58 -0.42 29.17
#